data_41ae2915f475a9f84fd19961effaa6ef
#
_entry.id   41ae2915f475a9f84fd19961effaa6ef
#
_cell.length_a   1.000
_cell.length_b   1.000
_cell.length_c   1.000
_cell.angle_alpha   90.00
_cell.angle_beta   90.00
_cell.angle_gamma   90.00
#
_symmetry.space_group_name_H-M   'P 1'
#
loop_
_entity.id
_entity.type
_entity.pdbx_description
1 polymer ?
#
loop_
_entity_poly.entity_id
_entity_poly.type
_entity_poly.pdbx_seq_one_letter_code
_entity_poly.pdbx_strand_id
1 'polypeptide(L)'
;MRTTLRSLCILRILCRADGPVEESFIQSGLFLLQEAMGETLDCNFYLDMQGPRSREVLETIITLETEGKVAIGGSPRGLLVEVTEKGKQFIHQGGVLGAFFDVPPVRVPESQIDAVLSLRAKEAPLEMAALGTALFLALSAASPGNILEELEMAKSEGRLAADFDERSVVEGFRRLRRYGLGPTRKGERTKPRR
;
A
#
# COMPACT_ATOMS: atom_id res chain seq x y z
N MET A 1 -8.98 -9.43 -19.75
CA MET A 1 -8.74 -9.58 -18.30
C MET A 1 -9.50 -8.47 -17.57
N ARG A 2 -10.19 -8.76 -16.44
CA ARG A 2 -10.95 -7.72 -15.72
C ARG A 2 -9.95 -6.80 -15.00
N THR A 3 -10.03 -5.50 -15.27
CA THR A 3 -9.30 -4.48 -14.52
C THR A 3 -9.79 -4.50 -13.08
N THR A 4 -8.91 -4.76 -12.13
CA THR A 4 -9.24 -4.77 -10.70
C THR A 4 -9.02 -3.39 -10.09
N LEU A 5 -9.70 -3.07 -8.99
CA LEU A 5 -9.45 -1.84 -8.23
C LEU A 5 -7.97 -1.74 -7.86
N ARG A 6 -7.35 -2.85 -7.46
CA ARG A 6 -5.93 -2.95 -7.14
C ARG A 6 -5.02 -2.49 -8.29
N SER A 7 -5.25 -2.98 -9.52
CA SER A 7 -4.46 -2.56 -10.68
C SER A 7 -4.62 -1.06 -10.99
N LEU A 8 -5.82 -0.53 -10.82
CA LEU A 8 -6.06 0.92 -10.98
C LEU A 8 -5.35 1.74 -9.90
N CYS A 9 -5.38 1.31 -8.63
CA CYS A 9 -4.66 1.98 -7.56
C CYS A 9 -3.16 2.00 -7.80
N ILE A 10 -2.56 0.86 -8.23
CA ILE A 10 -1.14 0.79 -8.60
C ILE A 10 -0.83 1.80 -9.70
N LEU A 11 -1.56 1.76 -10.81
CA LEU A 11 -1.31 2.67 -11.94
C LEU A 11 -1.51 4.14 -11.55
N ARG A 12 -2.49 4.46 -10.70
CA ARG A 12 -2.70 5.84 -10.21
C ARG A 12 -1.56 6.31 -9.31
N ILE A 13 -1.07 5.46 -8.41
CA ILE A 13 0.12 5.75 -7.60
C ILE A 13 1.31 6.06 -8.52
N LEU A 14 1.56 5.20 -9.51
CA LEU A 14 2.68 5.36 -10.44
C LEU A 14 2.52 6.59 -11.36
N CYS A 15 1.32 6.88 -11.84
CA CYS A 15 1.07 8.07 -12.68
C CYS A 15 1.30 9.39 -11.94
N ARG A 16 1.10 9.41 -10.62
CA ARG A 16 1.25 10.60 -9.79
C ARG A 16 2.59 10.70 -9.10
N ALA A 17 3.33 9.59 -9.07
CA ALA A 17 4.68 9.59 -8.54
C ALA A 17 5.62 10.31 -9.53
N ASP A 18 6.53 11.12 -8.98
CA ASP A 18 7.57 11.76 -9.76
C ASP A 18 8.73 10.76 -9.98
N GLY A 19 8.60 9.92 -11.02
CA GLY A 19 9.56 8.89 -11.39
C GLY A 19 9.26 7.48 -10.85
N PRO A 20 10.23 6.55 -10.97
CA PRO A 20 10.09 5.16 -10.54
C PRO A 20 9.77 5.03 -9.06
N VAL A 21 8.98 4.03 -8.71
CA VAL A 21 8.51 3.76 -7.35
C VAL A 21 9.05 2.40 -6.90
N GLU A 22 9.58 2.31 -5.70
CA GLU A 22 9.99 1.03 -5.12
C GLU A 22 8.76 0.12 -4.90
N GLU A 23 8.90 -1.15 -5.23
CA GLU A 23 7.85 -2.16 -5.06
C GLU A 23 7.38 -2.23 -3.60
N SER A 24 8.31 -2.11 -2.65
CA SER A 24 8.02 -2.08 -1.21
C SER A 24 7.11 -0.91 -0.81
N PHE A 25 7.27 0.26 -1.46
CA PHE A 25 6.36 1.38 -1.26
C PHE A 25 4.95 1.08 -1.79
N ILE A 26 4.84 0.43 -2.95
CA ILE A 26 3.53 0.04 -3.51
C ILE A 26 2.84 -0.95 -2.57
N GLN A 27 3.56 -1.94 -2.04
CA GLN A 27 3.06 -2.91 -1.07
C GLN A 27 2.50 -2.21 0.18
N SER A 28 3.33 -1.38 0.82
CA SER A 28 2.94 -0.66 2.03
C SER A 28 1.80 0.33 1.77
N GLY A 29 1.82 1.01 0.63
CA GLY A 29 0.77 1.94 0.22
C GLY A 29 -0.58 1.26 0.03
N LEU A 30 -0.63 0.12 -0.65
CA LEU A 30 -1.85 -0.66 -0.83
C LEU A 30 -2.34 -1.27 0.48
N PHE A 31 -1.43 -1.69 1.36
CA PHE A 31 -1.77 -2.14 2.71
C PHE A 31 -2.47 -1.02 3.50
N LEU A 32 -1.93 0.21 3.49
CA LEU A 32 -2.55 1.36 4.13
C LEU A 32 -3.93 1.67 3.53
N LEU A 33 -4.06 1.62 2.19
CA LEU A 33 -5.36 1.82 1.52
C LEU A 33 -6.38 0.79 1.99
N GLN A 34 -6.01 -0.48 2.07
CA GLN A 34 -6.94 -1.54 2.47
C GLN A 34 -7.27 -1.48 3.96
N GLU A 35 -6.28 -1.48 4.83
CA GLU A 35 -6.48 -1.69 6.28
C GLU A 35 -6.80 -0.40 7.04
N ALA A 36 -6.18 0.72 6.67
CA ALA A 36 -6.40 1.99 7.36
C ALA A 36 -7.53 2.82 6.74
N MET A 37 -7.71 2.74 5.42
CA MET A 37 -8.68 3.56 4.71
C MET A 37 -9.93 2.78 4.27
N GLY A 38 -9.94 1.45 4.47
CA GLY A 38 -11.10 0.58 4.28
C GLY A 38 -11.44 0.26 2.83
N GLU A 39 -10.47 0.37 1.92
CA GLU A 39 -10.65 0.02 0.51
C GLU A 39 -10.61 -1.49 0.32
N THR A 40 -11.49 -2.03 -0.52
CA THR A 40 -11.54 -3.48 -0.80
C THR A 40 -10.63 -3.80 -1.99
N LEU A 41 -9.37 -4.12 -1.71
CA LEU A 41 -8.35 -4.45 -2.72
C LEU A 41 -8.18 -5.96 -2.92
N ASP A 42 -8.81 -6.78 -2.10
CA ASP A 42 -8.73 -8.24 -2.10
C ASP A 42 -7.28 -8.75 -2.06
N CYS A 43 -6.49 -8.17 -1.14
CA CYS A 43 -5.12 -8.54 -0.88
C CYS A 43 -5.00 -9.25 0.46
N ASN A 44 -4.28 -10.38 0.48
CA ASN A 44 -3.89 -11.07 1.71
C ASN A 44 -2.47 -10.61 2.07
N PHE A 45 -2.38 -9.71 3.05
CA PHE A 45 -1.09 -9.22 3.51
C PHE A 45 -0.52 -10.10 4.63
N TYR A 46 0.77 -10.34 4.56
CA TYR A 46 1.59 -10.95 5.60
C TYR A 46 2.79 -10.08 5.88
N LEU A 47 3.40 -10.26 7.05
CA LEU A 47 4.60 -9.54 7.42
C LEU A 47 5.83 -10.27 6.87
N ASP A 48 6.67 -9.54 6.15
CA ASP A 48 7.96 -10.01 5.62
C ASP A 48 9.08 -9.08 6.14
N MET A 49 10.33 -9.46 5.90
CA MET A 49 11.53 -8.73 6.37
C MET A 49 11.54 -7.24 6.03
N GLN A 50 10.83 -6.84 5.00
CA GLN A 50 10.74 -5.46 4.52
C GLN A 50 9.37 -4.78 4.80
N GLY A 51 8.53 -5.39 5.63
CA GLY A 51 7.20 -4.86 5.95
C GLY A 51 6.04 -5.67 5.36
N PRO A 52 4.82 -5.12 5.32
CA PRO A 52 3.66 -5.82 4.80
C PRO A 52 3.80 -6.13 3.32
N ARG A 53 3.58 -7.38 2.94
CA ARG A 53 3.61 -7.86 1.55
C ARG A 53 2.38 -8.68 1.21
N SER A 54 2.01 -8.65 -0.06
CA SER A 54 0.94 -9.46 -0.63
C SER A 54 1.39 -10.03 -1.97
N ARG A 55 1.18 -11.32 -2.13
CA ARG A 55 1.44 -12.01 -3.40
C ARG A 55 0.56 -11.46 -4.52
N GLU A 56 -0.68 -11.15 -4.21
CA GLU A 56 -1.64 -10.60 -5.16
C GLU A 56 -1.21 -9.24 -5.72
N VAL A 57 -0.51 -8.42 -4.91
CA VAL A 57 0.07 -7.15 -5.36
C VAL A 57 1.19 -7.43 -6.35
N LEU A 58 2.12 -8.32 -6.02
CA LEU A 58 3.24 -8.68 -6.90
C LEU A 58 2.74 -9.26 -8.23
N GLU A 59 1.79 -10.20 -8.19
CA GLU A 59 1.18 -10.79 -9.39
C GLU A 59 0.48 -9.73 -10.26
N THR A 60 -0.11 -8.71 -9.63
CA THR A 60 -0.73 -7.59 -10.36
C THR A 60 0.33 -6.74 -11.06
N ILE A 61 1.46 -6.44 -10.40
CA ILE A 61 2.56 -5.68 -11.00
C ILE A 61 3.13 -6.45 -12.21
N ILE A 62 3.40 -7.76 -12.06
CA ILE A 62 3.88 -8.62 -13.17
C ILE A 62 2.88 -8.66 -14.33
N THR A 63 1.59 -8.72 -14.01
CA THR A 63 0.54 -8.67 -15.04
C THR A 63 0.55 -7.33 -15.79
N LEU A 64 0.65 -6.22 -15.08
CA LEU A 64 0.73 -4.89 -15.69
C LEU A 64 1.98 -4.72 -16.55
N GLU A 65 3.11 -5.34 -16.17
CA GLU A 65 4.31 -5.38 -16.98
C GLU A 65 4.10 -6.21 -18.26
N THR A 66 3.55 -7.42 -18.13
CA THR A 66 3.22 -8.27 -19.30
C THR A 66 2.28 -7.56 -20.27
N GLU A 67 1.36 -6.75 -19.76
CA GLU A 67 0.49 -5.91 -20.58
C GLU A 67 1.19 -4.65 -21.12
N GLY A 68 2.43 -4.40 -20.75
CA GLY A 68 3.22 -3.23 -21.17
C GLY A 68 2.75 -1.92 -20.54
N LYS A 69 2.00 -1.95 -19.45
CA LYS A 69 1.48 -0.77 -18.75
C LYS A 69 2.45 -0.21 -17.72
N VAL A 70 3.33 -1.05 -17.22
CA VAL A 70 4.44 -0.67 -16.36
C VAL A 70 5.74 -1.29 -16.87
N ALA A 71 6.87 -0.73 -16.47
CA ALA A 71 8.20 -1.30 -16.64
C ALA A 71 8.77 -1.63 -15.26
N ILE A 72 9.44 -2.78 -15.14
CA ILE A 72 10.12 -3.19 -13.91
C ILE A 72 11.63 -3.11 -14.12
N GLY A 73 12.30 -2.39 -13.23
CA GLY A 73 13.76 -2.30 -13.16
C GLY A 73 14.28 -2.84 -11.83
N GLY A 74 15.58 -3.11 -11.78
CA GLY A 74 16.26 -3.49 -10.54
C GLY A 74 16.94 -2.30 -9.88
N SER A 75 17.00 -2.31 -8.55
CA SER A 75 17.85 -1.42 -7.75
C SER A 75 18.54 -2.22 -6.64
N PRO A 76 19.56 -1.67 -6.01
CA PRO A 76 20.19 -2.29 -4.84
C PRO A 76 19.21 -2.56 -3.67
N ARG A 77 18.06 -1.90 -3.66
CA ARG A 77 17.04 -2.01 -2.62
C ARG A 77 15.83 -2.86 -3.03
N GLY A 78 15.83 -3.43 -4.24
CA GLY A 78 14.72 -4.25 -4.74
C GLY A 78 14.22 -3.80 -6.12
N LEU A 79 12.96 -4.05 -6.41
CA LEU A 79 12.36 -3.72 -7.68
C LEU A 79 11.90 -2.26 -7.71
N LEU A 80 12.14 -1.61 -8.85
CA LEU A 80 11.59 -0.30 -9.21
C LEU A 80 10.50 -0.51 -10.26
N VAL A 81 9.36 0.14 -10.07
CA VAL A 81 8.22 0.06 -10.99
C VAL A 81 7.92 1.46 -11.52
N GLU A 82 7.82 1.57 -12.83
CA GLU A 82 7.52 2.83 -13.50
C GLU A 82 6.34 2.65 -14.45
N VAL A 83 5.45 3.66 -14.54
CA VAL A 83 4.35 3.64 -15.49
C VAL A 83 4.85 3.97 -16.89
N THR A 84 4.44 3.17 -17.87
CA THR A 84 4.72 3.45 -19.30
C THR A 84 3.69 4.43 -19.88
N GLU A 85 3.97 4.95 -21.09
CA GLU A 85 2.99 5.76 -21.81
C GLU A 85 1.68 5.00 -22.08
N LYS A 86 1.76 3.71 -22.34
CA LYS A 86 0.57 2.85 -22.49
C LYS A 86 -0.22 2.76 -21.17
N GLY A 87 0.45 2.68 -20.03
CA GLY A 87 -0.19 2.71 -18.71
C GLY A 87 -0.89 4.03 -18.42
N LYS A 88 -0.24 5.15 -18.73
CA LYS A 88 -0.83 6.49 -18.60
C LYS A 88 -2.08 6.65 -19.49
N GLN A 89 -1.97 6.25 -20.76
CA GLN A 89 -3.10 6.28 -21.68
C GLN A 89 -4.27 5.42 -21.19
N PHE A 90 -3.98 4.23 -20.66
CA PHE A 90 -5.00 3.34 -20.10
C PHE A 90 -5.78 4.01 -18.95
N ILE A 91 -5.10 4.71 -18.06
CA ILE A 91 -5.75 5.46 -16.96
C ILE A 91 -6.57 6.63 -17.49
N HIS A 92 -6.07 7.38 -18.48
CA HIS A 92 -6.80 8.50 -19.08
C HIS A 92 -8.03 8.04 -19.87
N GLN A 93 -7.91 6.95 -20.63
CA GLN A 93 -8.98 6.39 -21.43
C GLN A 93 -10.04 5.65 -20.61
N GLY A 94 -9.65 5.06 -19.46
CA GLY A 94 -10.57 4.35 -18.59
C GLY A 94 -11.73 5.21 -18.07
N GLY A 95 -11.52 6.52 -17.93
CA GLY A 95 -12.59 7.47 -17.64
C GLY A 95 -13.58 7.69 -18.81
N VAL A 96 -13.12 7.53 -20.04
CA VAL A 96 -13.93 7.74 -21.25
C VAL A 96 -14.62 6.44 -21.67
N LEU A 97 -13.91 5.30 -21.64
CA LEU A 97 -14.47 4.00 -22.06
C LEU A 97 -15.49 3.44 -21.07
N GLY A 98 -15.36 3.73 -19.76
CA GLY A 98 -16.36 3.35 -18.77
C GLY A 98 -17.75 3.93 -19.05
N ALA A 99 -17.80 5.07 -19.71
CA ALA A 99 -19.07 5.71 -20.09
C ALA A 99 -19.74 5.04 -21.31
N PHE A 100 -19.00 4.23 -22.10
CA PHE A 100 -19.53 3.58 -23.29
C PHE A 100 -20.02 2.14 -23.07
N PHE A 101 -19.63 1.50 -21.98
CA PHE A 101 -19.85 0.05 -21.79
C PHE A 101 -20.80 -0.35 -20.67
N ASP A 102 -21.55 0.55 -20.07
CA ASP A 102 -22.47 0.28 -18.93
C ASP A 102 -21.82 -0.54 -17.77
N VAL A 103 -20.50 -0.58 -17.72
CA VAL A 103 -19.76 -1.16 -16.59
C VAL A 103 -19.68 -0.07 -15.53
N PRO A 104 -20.21 -0.30 -14.32
CA PRO A 104 -20.08 0.70 -13.27
C PRO A 104 -18.59 1.06 -13.12
N PRO A 105 -18.23 2.35 -13.21
CA PRO A 105 -16.85 2.77 -13.12
C PRO A 105 -16.29 2.32 -11.77
N VAL A 106 -15.21 1.53 -11.81
CA VAL A 106 -14.49 1.18 -10.60
C VAL A 106 -14.00 2.49 -9.99
N ARG A 107 -14.59 2.88 -8.87
CA ARG A 107 -14.28 4.14 -8.20
C ARG A 107 -12.91 4.02 -7.54
N VAL A 108 -11.93 4.70 -8.11
CA VAL A 108 -10.59 4.79 -7.54
C VAL A 108 -10.62 5.75 -6.34
N PRO A 109 -10.05 5.39 -5.19
CA PRO A 109 -10.00 6.24 -4.01
C PRO A 109 -8.92 7.33 -4.15
N GLU A 110 -9.18 8.34 -4.98
CA GLU A 110 -8.19 9.36 -5.37
C GLU A 110 -7.62 10.12 -4.17
N SER A 111 -8.48 10.52 -3.22
CA SER A 111 -8.05 11.26 -2.02
C SER A 111 -7.18 10.39 -1.09
N GLN A 112 -7.45 9.10 -1.01
CA GLN A 112 -6.66 8.16 -0.23
C GLN A 112 -5.31 7.91 -0.91
N ILE A 113 -5.27 7.81 -2.23
CA ILE A 113 -4.02 7.73 -2.99
C ILE A 113 -3.17 8.98 -2.78
N ASP A 114 -3.77 10.17 -2.82
CA ASP A 114 -3.06 11.42 -2.53
C ASP A 114 -2.50 11.43 -1.09
N ALA A 115 -3.25 10.90 -0.12
CA ALA A 115 -2.75 10.75 1.23
C ALA A 115 -1.51 9.82 1.30
N VAL A 116 -1.56 8.65 0.64
CA VAL A 116 -0.42 7.73 0.56
C VAL A 116 0.79 8.39 -0.10
N LEU A 117 0.61 9.09 -1.22
CA LEU A 117 1.69 9.81 -1.91
C LEU A 117 2.26 10.96 -1.08
N SER A 118 1.42 11.64 -0.29
CA SER A 118 1.89 12.68 0.63
C SER A 118 2.77 12.13 1.75
N LEU A 119 2.57 10.88 2.14
CA LEU A 119 3.47 10.18 3.05
C LEU A 119 4.83 9.92 2.38
N ARG A 120 4.85 9.46 1.11
CA ARG A 120 6.09 9.27 0.35
C ARG A 120 6.94 10.54 0.28
N ALA A 121 6.31 11.69 0.07
CA ALA A 121 7.02 12.97 0.00
C ALA A 121 7.63 13.42 1.34
N LYS A 122 7.10 12.93 2.45
CA LYS A 122 7.51 13.30 3.82
C LYS A 122 8.40 12.27 4.49
N GLU A 123 8.30 11.02 4.04
CA GLU A 123 8.91 9.86 4.66
C GLU A 123 9.89 9.19 3.68
N ALA A 124 11.05 8.79 4.16
CA ALA A 124 11.94 7.94 3.38
C ALA A 124 11.31 6.55 3.13
N PRO A 125 11.73 5.80 2.09
CA PRO A 125 11.15 4.48 1.77
C PRO A 125 11.14 3.50 2.94
N LEU A 126 12.19 3.47 3.77
CA LEU A 126 12.27 2.66 4.98
C LEU A 126 11.21 3.06 6.02
N GLU A 127 10.84 4.34 6.06
CA GLU A 127 9.80 4.83 6.98
C GLU A 127 8.41 4.40 6.55
N MET A 128 8.16 4.28 5.24
CA MET A 128 6.91 3.71 4.73
C MET A 128 6.76 2.23 5.09
N ALA A 129 7.83 1.45 5.01
CA ALA A 129 7.84 0.07 5.48
C ALA A 129 7.59 0.00 7.00
N ALA A 130 8.20 0.90 7.77
CA ALA A 130 7.98 1.00 9.22
C ALA A 130 6.54 1.40 9.57
N LEU A 131 5.92 2.33 8.82
CA LEU A 131 4.51 2.69 8.97
C LEU A 131 3.60 1.49 8.71
N GLY A 132 3.81 0.79 7.60
CA GLY A 132 3.07 -0.42 7.26
C GLY A 132 3.23 -1.51 8.32
N THR A 133 4.45 -1.76 8.77
CA THR A 133 4.75 -2.73 9.84
C THR A 133 4.07 -2.33 11.15
N ALA A 134 4.16 -1.06 11.55
CA ALA A 134 3.51 -0.57 12.76
C ALA A 134 1.99 -0.79 12.72
N LEU A 135 1.35 -0.52 11.59
CA LEU A 135 -0.08 -0.80 11.42
C LEU A 135 -0.37 -2.30 11.45
N PHE A 136 0.43 -3.12 10.76
CA PHE A 136 0.25 -4.57 10.73
C PHE A 136 0.31 -5.17 12.15
N LEU A 137 1.34 -4.81 12.92
CA LEU A 137 1.50 -5.26 14.30
C LEU A 137 0.36 -4.76 15.19
N ALA A 138 -0.09 -3.50 15.01
CA ALA A 138 -1.20 -2.95 15.76
C ALA A 138 -2.55 -3.64 15.47
N LEU A 139 -2.74 -4.14 14.24
CA LEU A 139 -3.93 -4.92 13.86
C LEU A 139 -3.86 -6.37 14.37
N SER A 140 -2.65 -6.93 14.48
CA SER A 140 -2.40 -8.29 14.97
C SER A 140 -2.43 -8.36 16.49
N ALA A 141 -2.02 -7.29 17.18
CA ALA A 141 -1.94 -7.24 18.63
C ALA A 141 -3.31 -7.36 19.32
N ALA A 142 -3.39 -8.15 20.36
CA ALA A 142 -4.60 -8.30 21.19
C ALA A 142 -5.02 -6.97 21.86
N SER A 143 -4.06 -6.08 22.09
CA SER A 143 -4.30 -4.72 22.58
C SER A 143 -3.22 -3.76 22.05
N PRO A 144 -3.50 -2.44 21.97
CA PRO A 144 -2.51 -1.45 21.52
C PRO A 144 -1.23 -1.38 22.35
N GLY A 145 -1.25 -1.89 23.60
CA GLY A 145 -0.08 -1.96 24.47
C GLY A 145 0.90 -3.07 24.12
N ASN A 146 0.46 -4.06 23.35
CA ASN A 146 1.24 -5.27 23.06
C ASN A 146 2.00 -5.19 21.71
N ILE A 147 2.09 -4.02 21.07
CA ILE A 147 2.77 -3.87 19.77
C ILE A 147 4.25 -4.27 19.85
N LEU A 148 4.92 -3.99 20.97
CA LEU A 148 6.32 -4.35 21.17
C LEU A 148 6.49 -5.87 21.38
N GLU A 149 5.57 -6.52 22.07
CA GLU A 149 5.55 -7.98 22.22
C GLU A 149 5.36 -8.64 20.84
N GLU A 150 4.43 -8.15 20.04
CA GLU A 150 4.22 -8.62 18.66
C GLU A 150 5.46 -8.39 17.78
N LEU A 151 6.16 -7.27 17.96
CA LEU A 151 7.40 -6.97 17.25
C LEU A 151 8.49 -7.99 17.60
N GLU A 152 8.72 -8.25 18.89
CA GLU A 152 9.71 -9.22 19.33
C GLU A 152 9.36 -10.65 18.89
N MET A 153 8.08 -11.00 18.93
CA MET A 153 7.61 -12.28 18.41
C MET A 153 7.86 -12.39 16.89
N ALA A 154 7.54 -11.35 16.14
CA ALA A 154 7.77 -11.33 14.68
C ALA A 154 9.27 -11.45 14.32
N LYS A 155 10.16 -10.84 15.12
CA LYS A 155 11.61 -11.01 14.97
C LYS A 155 12.07 -12.43 15.31
N SER A 156 11.60 -12.98 16.41
CA SER A 156 11.96 -14.33 16.84
C SER A 156 11.51 -15.42 15.87
N GLU A 157 10.41 -15.19 15.18
CA GLU A 157 9.87 -16.06 14.14
C GLU A 157 10.49 -15.83 12.75
N GLY A 158 11.41 -14.86 12.62
CA GLY A 158 12.05 -14.51 11.34
C GLY A 158 11.12 -13.83 10.33
N ARG A 159 9.96 -13.33 10.77
CA ARG A 159 9.03 -12.57 9.93
C ARG A 159 9.48 -11.13 9.70
N LEU A 160 10.36 -10.62 10.57
CA LEU A 160 11.02 -9.33 10.43
C LEU A 160 12.53 -9.49 10.56
N ALA A 161 13.27 -8.59 9.92
CA ALA A 161 14.71 -8.53 10.10
C ALA A 161 15.07 -8.24 11.56
N ALA A 162 16.10 -8.92 12.08
CA ALA A 162 16.49 -8.80 13.50
C ALA A 162 16.92 -7.37 13.86
N ASP A 163 17.44 -6.62 12.89
CA ASP A 163 17.86 -5.23 13.02
C ASP A 163 16.73 -4.22 12.78
N PHE A 164 15.49 -4.70 12.56
CA PHE A 164 14.35 -3.81 12.39
C PHE A 164 14.16 -2.98 13.68
N ASP A 165 14.30 -1.67 13.54
CA ASP A 165 14.38 -0.76 14.70
C ASP A 165 13.03 -0.61 15.40
N GLU A 166 13.00 -0.95 16.67
CA GLU A 166 11.84 -0.77 17.55
C GLU A 166 11.35 0.68 17.58
N ARG A 167 12.29 1.64 17.60
CA ARG A 167 11.96 3.07 17.62
C ARG A 167 11.22 3.48 16.37
N SER A 168 11.60 2.94 15.22
CA SER A 168 10.92 3.18 13.94
C SER A 168 9.48 2.68 13.96
N VAL A 169 9.19 1.53 14.58
CA VAL A 169 7.83 1.00 14.72
C VAL A 169 6.99 1.86 15.66
N VAL A 170 7.53 2.23 16.81
CA VAL A 170 6.82 3.09 17.78
C VAL A 170 6.54 4.47 17.18
N GLU A 171 7.52 5.07 16.51
CA GLU A 171 7.34 6.35 15.85
C GLU A 171 6.38 6.23 14.65
N GLY A 172 6.47 5.15 13.87
CA GLY A 172 5.51 4.83 12.81
C GLY A 172 4.08 4.78 13.34
N PHE A 173 3.85 4.12 14.47
CA PHE A 173 2.53 4.07 15.11
C PHE A 173 2.03 5.46 15.57
N ARG A 174 2.90 6.29 16.14
CA ARG A 174 2.56 7.67 16.49
C ARG A 174 2.19 8.51 15.27
N ARG A 175 2.92 8.33 14.15
CA ARG A 175 2.64 9.03 12.88
C ARG A 175 1.33 8.57 12.27
N LEU A 176 1.04 7.26 12.24
CA LEU A 176 -0.26 6.74 11.79
C LEU A 176 -1.41 7.41 12.54
N ARG A 177 -1.30 7.55 13.87
CA ARG A 177 -2.32 8.25 14.67
C ARG A 177 -2.45 9.73 14.30
N ARG A 178 -1.34 10.44 14.04
CA ARG A 178 -1.37 11.85 13.58
C ARG A 178 -2.05 12.00 12.23
N TYR A 179 -1.89 11.02 11.35
CA TYR A 179 -2.54 10.99 10.03
C TYR A 179 -3.98 10.48 10.07
N GLY A 180 -4.49 10.11 11.26
CA GLY A 180 -5.82 9.51 11.36
C GLY A 180 -5.92 8.09 10.78
N LEU A 181 -4.79 7.43 10.57
CA LEU A 181 -4.65 6.09 9.99
C LEU A 181 -4.45 5.00 11.05
N GLY A 182 -4.65 5.31 12.31
CA GLY A 182 -4.56 4.32 13.38
C GLY A 182 -5.66 3.25 13.26
N PRO A 183 -5.43 2.03 13.83
CA PRO A 183 -6.41 0.97 13.80
C PRO A 183 -7.72 1.44 14.45
N THR A 184 -8.78 1.48 13.67
CA THR A 184 -10.13 1.67 14.21
C THR A 184 -10.55 0.37 14.88
N ARG A 185 -11.04 0.43 16.12
CA ARG A 185 -11.62 -0.75 16.78
C ARG A 185 -12.65 -1.38 15.85
N LYS A 186 -12.56 -2.72 15.64
CA LYS A 186 -13.60 -3.49 14.94
C LYS A 186 -14.94 -3.17 15.61
N GLY A 187 -15.77 -2.32 14.98
CA GLY A 187 -17.05 -1.86 15.49
C GLY A 187 -17.30 -0.35 15.34
N GLU A 188 -16.26 0.49 15.32
CA GLU A 188 -16.37 1.92 15.06
C GLU A 188 -16.09 2.26 13.59
N ARG A 189 -16.83 1.66 12.67
CA ARG A 189 -16.91 2.22 11.31
C ARG A 189 -17.66 3.53 11.43
N THR A 190 -16.94 4.63 11.58
CA THR A 190 -17.52 5.97 11.47
C THR A 190 -18.21 6.09 10.13
N LYS A 191 -19.56 6.27 10.18
CA LYS A 191 -20.34 6.64 9.01
C LYS A 191 -19.67 7.84 8.34
N PRO A 192 -19.53 7.86 7.00
CA PRO A 192 -18.98 9.01 6.31
C PRO A 192 -19.80 10.24 6.72
N ARG A 193 -19.16 11.27 7.23
CA ARG A 193 -19.78 12.57 7.43
C ARG A 193 -20.28 13.05 6.06
N ARG A 194 -21.61 13.26 5.99
CA ARG A 194 -22.29 13.88 4.83
C ARG A 194 -21.83 15.31 4.64
#